data_d0aa22a67404cb5c5026550d21808ebe
#
_entry.id   d0aa22a67404cb5c5026550d21808ebe
#
_cell.length_a   1.000
_cell.length_b   1.000
_cell.length_c   1.000
_cell.angle_alpha   90.00
_cell.angle_beta   90.00
_cell.angle_gamma   90.00
#
_symmetry.space_group_name_H-M   'P 1'
#
loop_
_entity.id
_entity.type
_entity.pdbx_description
1 polymer ?
#
loop_
_entity_poly.entity_id
_entity_poly.type
_entity_poly.pdbx_seq_one_letter_code
_entity_poly.pdbx_strand_id
1 'polypeptide(L)'
;LCAGGGVFSAGAQAELAAFVEKYHMPTVTTMMGIGALPSAHPYYLGMLGSHGCAPANKAMRDADLVIMAGARVGDRAVAAPGQIATRAKVIHIDIDPAEIGKNMPAHIPIVGDLRHVLEDLLEQVDCAAPAEWVQAVTDRKQRYAAKPIPPVEGYVEPKTFMHTLSARMAPD
;
A
#
# COMPACT_ATOMS: atom_id res chain seq x y z
N LEU A 1 1.79 -5.40 1.90
CA LEU A 1 2.85 -4.48 1.49
C LEU A 1 2.37 -3.04 1.64
N CYS A 2 3.26 -2.11 2.05
CA CYS A 2 3.01 -0.67 2.08
C CYS A 2 4.00 0.03 1.15
N ALA A 3 3.52 0.53 0.02
CA ALA A 3 4.33 1.24 -0.97
C ALA A 3 4.34 2.76 -0.67
N GLY A 4 5.54 3.33 -0.62
CA GLY A 4 5.76 4.76 -0.40
C GLY A 4 6.28 5.49 -1.62
N GLY A 5 6.68 6.76 -1.43
CA GLY A 5 7.24 7.61 -2.49
C GLY A 5 8.56 7.10 -3.06
N GLY A 6 9.28 6.25 -2.32
CA GLY A 6 10.50 5.61 -2.80
C GLY A 6 10.31 4.75 -4.05
N VAL A 7 9.09 4.26 -4.31
CA VAL A 7 8.77 3.54 -5.56
C VAL A 7 9.00 4.43 -6.78
N PHE A 8 8.54 5.67 -6.73
CA PHE A 8 8.74 6.63 -7.82
C PHE A 8 10.19 7.09 -7.91
N SER A 9 10.83 7.35 -6.76
CA SER A 9 12.22 7.79 -6.73
C SER A 9 13.18 6.75 -7.31
N ALA A 10 12.89 5.46 -7.12
CA ALA A 10 13.65 4.35 -7.67
C ALA A 10 13.21 3.95 -9.10
N GLY A 11 12.11 4.50 -9.63
CA GLY A 11 11.52 4.05 -10.89
C GLY A 11 11.05 2.59 -10.87
N ALA A 12 10.59 2.12 -9.68
CA ALA A 12 10.33 0.71 -9.38
C ALA A 12 8.85 0.29 -9.53
N GLN A 13 8.06 1.02 -10.33
CA GLN A 13 6.63 0.74 -10.47
C GLN A 13 6.36 -0.62 -11.13
N ALA A 14 7.14 -0.97 -12.16
CA ALA A 14 7.01 -2.24 -12.86
C ALA A 14 7.39 -3.43 -11.97
N GLU A 15 8.49 -3.32 -11.25
CA GLU A 15 8.98 -4.34 -10.31
C GLU A 15 8.02 -4.51 -9.12
N LEU A 16 7.45 -3.40 -8.63
CA LEU A 16 6.40 -3.45 -7.62
C LEU A 16 5.16 -4.20 -8.10
N ALA A 17 4.68 -3.89 -9.30
CA ALA A 17 3.53 -4.58 -9.88
C ALA A 17 3.79 -6.07 -10.05
N ALA A 18 4.95 -6.44 -10.61
CA ALA A 18 5.37 -7.83 -10.76
C ALA A 18 5.46 -8.56 -9.41
N PHE A 19 6.00 -7.88 -8.38
CA PHE A 19 6.09 -8.43 -7.03
C PHE A 19 4.69 -8.67 -6.42
N VAL A 20 3.81 -7.69 -6.54
CA VAL A 20 2.44 -7.76 -6.03
C VAL A 20 1.66 -8.89 -6.72
N GLU A 21 1.81 -9.04 -8.03
CA GLU A 21 1.14 -10.10 -8.79
C GLU A 21 1.70 -11.48 -8.46
N LYS A 22 3.03 -11.65 -8.50
CA LYS A 22 3.68 -12.95 -8.25
C LYS A 22 3.32 -13.51 -6.87
N TYR A 23 3.32 -12.65 -5.85
CA TYR A 23 3.11 -13.07 -4.46
C TYR A 23 1.69 -12.85 -3.96
N HIS A 24 0.76 -12.46 -4.82
CA HIS A 24 -0.63 -12.13 -4.48
C HIS A 24 -0.71 -11.17 -3.28
N MET A 25 0.16 -10.16 -3.24
CA MET A 25 0.45 -9.37 -2.06
C MET A 25 -0.57 -8.23 -1.87
N PRO A 26 -1.46 -8.29 -0.85
CA PRO A 26 -2.33 -7.16 -0.55
C PRO A 26 -1.51 -5.90 -0.27
N THR A 27 -1.79 -4.84 -1.02
CA THR A 27 -0.95 -3.64 -1.06
C THR A 27 -1.73 -2.39 -0.68
N VAL A 28 -1.15 -1.62 0.21
CA VAL A 28 -1.59 -0.26 0.57
C VAL A 28 -0.53 0.75 0.16
N THR A 29 -0.91 2.01 0.02
CA THR A 29 0.05 3.08 -0.26
C THR A 29 0.03 4.14 0.83
N THR A 30 1.18 4.78 1.05
CA THR A 30 1.19 6.09 1.70
C THR A 30 0.64 7.15 0.74
N MET A 31 0.40 8.37 1.22
CA MET A 31 0.00 9.48 0.34
C MET A 31 1.00 9.68 -0.82
N MET A 32 2.30 9.59 -0.54
CA MET A 32 3.36 9.74 -1.55
C MET A 32 3.51 8.52 -2.47
N GLY A 33 2.87 7.41 -2.14
CA GLY A 33 2.86 6.18 -2.95
C GLY A 33 1.60 6.03 -3.81
N ILE A 34 0.66 6.99 -3.77
CA ILE A 34 -0.55 6.94 -4.61
C ILE A 34 -0.14 6.95 -6.09
N GLY A 35 -0.67 6.00 -6.87
CA GLY A 35 -0.30 5.82 -8.27
C GLY A 35 0.84 4.82 -8.50
N ALA A 36 1.55 4.35 -7.45
CA ALA A 36 2.57 3.31 -7.59
C ALA A 36 2.00 1.97 -8.06
N LEU A 37 0.71 1.76 -7.83
CA LEU A 37 -0.05 0.63 -8.33
C LEU A 37 -1.40 1.16 -8.86
N PRO A 38 -1.91 0.66 -9.99
CA PRO A 38 -3.21 1.09 -10.51
C PRO A 38 -4.32 0.93 -9.49
N SER A 39 -5.23 1.90 -9.40
CA SER A 39 -6.34 1.87 -8.42
C SER A 39 -7.30 0.69 -8.64
N ALA A 40 -7.40 0.21 -9.88
CA ALA A 40 -8.19 -0.97 -10.26
C ALA A 40 -7.50 -2.30 -9.96
N HIS A 41 -6.22 -2.30 -9.56
CA HIS A 41 -5.48 -3.53 -9.29
C HIS A 41 -6.18 -4.36 -8.19
N PRO A 42 -6.37 -5.68 -8.37
CA PRO A 42 -7.16 -6.51 -7.45
C PRO A 42 -6.60 -6.49 -6.01
N TYR A 43 -5.28 -6.48 -5.87
CA TYR A 43 -4.60 -6.48 -4.57
C TYR A 43 -4.38 -5.09 -3.97
N TYR A 44 -4.74 -4.02 -4.67
CA TYR A 44 -4.64 -2.66 -4.12
C TYR A 44 -5.80 -2.36 -3.19
N LEU A 45 -5.51 -2.09 -1.93
CA LEU A 45 -6.50 -1.84 -0.88
C LEU A 45 -6.77 -0.36 -0.61
N GLY A 46 -5.97 0.53 -1.22
CA GLY A 46 -6.10 1.98 -1.09
C GLY A 46 -5.03 2.63 -0.21
N MET A 47 -5.21 3.91 0.07
CA MET A 47 -4.30 4.70 0.89
C MET A 47 -4.43 4.39 2.38
N LEU A 48 -3.29 4.26 3.05
CA LEU A 48 -3.13 4.11 4.49
C LEU A 48 -3.11 5.48 5.18
N GLY A 49 -3.50 5.52 6.44
CA GLY A 49 -3.32 6.67 7.33
C GLY A 49 -4.60 7.31 7.83
N SER A 50 -4.47 8.46 8.51
CA SER A 50 -5.58 9.18 9.12
C SER A 50 -6.63 9.68 8.10
N HIS A 51 -6.20 10.00 6.90
CA HIS A 51 -7.08 10.33 5.75
C HIS A 51 -7.22 9.16 4.77
N GLY A 52 -6.71 7.99 5.14
CA GLY A 52 -6.78 6.78 4.34
C GLY A 52 -8.13 6.08 4.43
N CYS A 53 -8.27 5.02 3.67
CA CYS A 53 -9.50 4.24 3.64
C CYS A 53 -9.49 3.10 4.68
N ALA A 54 -10.68 2.72 5.14
CA ALA A 54 -10.84 1.70 6.17
C ALA A 54 -10.26 0.31 5.76
N PRO A 55 -10.38 -0.17 4.52
CA PRO A 55 -9.75 -1.41 4.10
C PRO A 55 -8.24 -1.42 4.29
N ALA A 56 -7.55 -0.35 3.85
CA ALA A 56 -6.11 -0.23 3.98
C ALA A 56 -5.66 -0.21 5.45
N ASN A 57 -6.30 0.63 6.28
CA ASN A 57 -5.97 0.73 7.70
C ASN A 57 -6.21 -0.58 8.46
N LYS A 58 -7.30 -1.29 8.14
CA LYS A 58 -7.60 -2.58 8.77
C LYS A 58 -6.66 -3.69 8.31
N ALA A 59 -6.29 -3.73 7.04
CA ALA A 59 -5.32 -4.71 6.54
C ALA A 59 -3.96 -4.51 7.22
N MET A 60 -3.48 -3.27 7.30
CA MET A 60 -2.23 -2.96 7.98
C MET A 60 -2.25 -3.36 9.47
N ARG A 61 -3.38 -3.13 10.14
CA ARG A 61 -3.54 -3.50 11.56
C ARG A 61 -3.55 -5.01 11.78
N ASP A 62 -4.18 -5.76 10.89
CA ASP A 62 -4.46 -7.19 11.09
C ASP A 62 -3.37 -8.10 10.46
N ALA A 63 -2.42 -7.53 9.71
CA ALA A 63 -1.32 -8.26 9.09
C ALA A 63 -0.36 -8.87 10.13
N ASP A 64 0.21 -10.02 9.84
CA ASP A 64 1.29 -10.69 10.57
C ASP A 64 2.68 -10.43 9.97
N LEU A 65 2.72 -10.04 8.68
CA LEU A 65 3.89 -9.56 7.98
C LEU A 65 3.59 -8.21 7.31
N VAL A 66 4.47 -7.24 7.52
CA VAL A 66 4.40 -5.92 6.89
C VAL A 66 5.71 -5.63 6.17
N ILE A 67 5.63 -5.36 4.88
CA ILE A 67 6.76 -4.91 4.07
C ILE A 67 6.58 -3.41 3.80
N MET A 68 7.45 -2.59 4.37
CA MET A 68 7.52 -1.15 4.10
C MET A 68 8.49 -0.91 2.94
N ALA A 69 7.96 -0.60 1.76
CA ALA A 69 8.72 -0.47 0.52
C ALA A 69 8.89 1.01 0.14
N GLY A 70 10.06 1.58 0.42
CA GLY A 70 10.36 2.99 0.18
C GLY A 70 9.37 3.92 0.86
N ALA A 71 8.95 3.57 2.07
CA ALA A 71 7.89 4.24 2.81
C ALA A 71 8.38 4.68 4.19
N ARG A 72 8.55 5.99 4.40
CA ARG A 72 8.79 6.54 5.72
C ARG A 72 7.55 6.34 6.60
N VAL A 73 7.76 5.80 7.78
CA VAL A 73 6.68 5.55 8.76
C VAL A 73 6.37 6.85 9.49
N GLY A 74 5.67 7.76 8.82
CA GLY A 74 5.22 9.00 9.43
C GLY A 74 3.94 8.82 10.25
N ASP A 75 3.71 9.68 11.21
CA ASP A 75 2.55 9.69 12.11
C ASP A 75 1.19 9.77 11.39
N ARG A 76 1.16 10.46 10.24
CA ARG A 76 -0.05 10.55 9.41
C ARG A 76 -0.35 9.26 8.64
N ALA A 77 0.67 8.48 8.33
CA ALA A 77 0.51 7.20 7.64
C ALA A 77 0.20 6.07 8.63
N VAL A 78 0.87 6.06 9.79
CA VAL A 78 0.72 5.03 10.82
C VAL A 78 0.56 5.68 12.18
N ALA A 79 -0.66 5.73 12.68
CA ALA A 79 -0.97 6.41 13.95
C ALA A 79 -0.32 5.75 15.20
N ALA A 80 -0.06 4.44 15.14
CA ALA A 80 0.54 3.69 16.25
C ALA A 80 1.54 2.64 15.73
N PRO A 81 2.69 3.07 15.19
CA PRO A 81 3.64 2.16 14.54
C PRO A 81 4.19 1.07 15.48
N GLY A 82 4.39 1.38 16.75
CA GLY A 82 4.81 0.39 17.75
C GLY A 82 3.81 -0.77 17.93
N GLN A 83 2.52 -0.51 17.82
CA GLN A 83 1.51 -1.57 17.93
C GLN A 83 1.52 -2.54 16.73
N ILE A 84 1.89 -2.06 15.56
CA ILE A 84 2.08 -2.93 14.38
C ILE A 84 3.27 -3.84 14.62
N ALA A 85 4.41 -3.28 14.98
CA ALA A 85 5.65 -4.03 15.17
C ALA A 85 5.61 -5.06 16.31
N THR A 86 4.69 -4.93 17.27
CA THR A 86 4.48 -5.96 18.31
C THR A 86 3.67 -7.17 17.82
N ARG A 87 2.95 -7.04 16.73
CA ARG A 87 2.04 -8.07 16.20
C ARG A 87 2.50 -8.64 14.87
N ALA A 88 3.13 -7.82 14.04
CA ALA A 88 3.62 -8.19 12.73
C ALA A 88 5.15 -8.23 12.69
N LYS A 89 5.71 -9.13 11.90
CA LYS A 89 7.10 -8.98 11.46
C LYS A 89 7.17 -7.84 10.45
N VAL A 90 8.17 -6.99 10.60
CA VAL A 90 8.35 -5.80 9.75
C VAL A 90 9.64 -5.93 8.96
N ILE A 91 9.51 -5.96 7.64
CA ILE A 91 10.60 -5.77 6.68
C ILE A 91 10.55 -4.30 6.27
N HIS A 92 11.63 -3.57 6.45
CA HIS A 92 11.70 -2.16 6.07
C HIS A 92 12.80 -1.97 5.03
N ILE A 93 12.40 -1.58 3.83
CA ILE A 93 13.26 -1.34 2.68
C ILE A 93 13.31 0.15 2.44
N ASP A 94 14.46 0.75 2.59
CA ASP A 94 14.68 2.17 2.27
C ASP A 94 16.12 2.38 1.79
N ILE A 95 16.32 3.39 0.95
CA ILE A 95 17.66 3.77 0.51
C ILE A 95 18.41 4.55 1.60
N ASP A 96 17.66 5.23 2.48
CA ASP A 96 18.24 5.98 3.60
C ASP A 96 18.27 5.10 4.88
N PRO A 97 19.45 4.71 5.33
CA PRO A 97 19.59 3.92 6.56
C PRO A 97 19.04 4.64 7.80
N ALA A 98 18.95 5.99 7.78
CA ALA A 98 18.41 6.76 8.89
C ALA A 98 16.88 6.69 9.02
N GLU A 99 16.16 6.27 7.99
CA GLU A 99 14.72 6.07 8.04
C GLU A 99 14.34 4.67 8.56
N ILE A 100 15.23 3.69 8.40
CA ILE A 100 14.96 2.32 8.83
C ILE A 100 14.90 2.20 10.36
N GLY A 101 13.78 1.72 10.85
CA GLY A 101 13.57 1.53 12.28
C GLY A 101 13.32 2.81 13.08
N LYS A 102 13.34 3.98 12.46
CA LYS A 102 13.24 5.28 13.11
C LYS A 102 11.93 5.47 13.89
N ASN A 103 10.80 5.21 13.25
CA ASN A 103 9.48 5.40 13.85
C ASN A 103 8.77 4.07 14.15
N MET A 104 9.17 2.99 13.51
CA MET A 104 8.63 1.65 13.70
C MET A 104 9.79 0.65 13.68
N PRO A 105 9.97 -0.17 14.72
CA PRO A 105 11.02 -1.18 14.74
C PRO A 105 10.97 -2.07 13.50
N ALA A 106 12.10 -2.20 12.82
CA ALA A 106 12.26 -3.11 11.69
C ALA A 106 12.87 -4.44 12.19
N HIS A 107 12.19 -5.54 11.92
CA HIS A 107 12.71 -6.89 12.23
C HIS A 107 13.75 -7.31 11.21
N ILE A 108 13.53 -6.93 9.96
CA ILE A 108 14.45 -7.17 8.84
C ILE A 108 14.69 -5.82 8.16
N PRO A 109 15.81 -5.14 8.45
CA PRO A 109 16.21 -3.92 7.76
C PRO A 109 16.87 -4.27 6.42
N ILE A 110 16.49 -3.58 5.35
CA ILE A 110 17.12 -3.69 4.04
C ILE A 110 17.46 -2.28 3.57
N VAL A 111 18.74 -1.94 3.57
CA VAL A 111 19.23 -0.67 3.02
C VAL A 111 19.60 -0.89 1.56
N GLY A 112 18.89 -0.24 0.65
CA GLY A 112 19.15 -0.40 -0.78
C GLY A 112 18.18 0.34 -1.66
N ASP A 113 18.53 0.42 -2.94
CA ASP A 113 17.60 0.91 -3.97
C ASP A 113 16.44 -0.07 -4.11
N LEU A 114 15.22 0.46 -4.01
CA LEU A 114 14.01 -0.36 -3.96
C LEU A 114 13.83 -1.22 -5.23
N ARG A 115 14.21 -0.71 -6.39
CA ARG A 115 14.09 -1.44 -7.64
C ARG A 115 14.94 -2.70 -7.61
N HIS A 116 16.23 -2.56 -7.28
CA HIS A 116 17.15 -3.68 -7.19
C HIS A 116 16.73 -4.69 -6.12
N VAL A 117 16.26 -4.21 -4.97
CA VAL A 117 15.76 -5.10 -3.91
C VAL A 117 14.54 -5.90 -4.37
N LEU A 118 13.62 -5.28 -5.12
CA LEU A 118 12.45 -6.00 -5.65
C LEU A 118 12.85 -6.99 -6.74
N GLU A 119 13.81 -6.66 -7.61
CA GLU A 119 14.37 -7.57 -8.61
C GLU A 119 14.96 -8.82 -7.92
N ASP A 120 15.81 -8.63 -6.91
CA ASP A 120 16.41 -9.72 -6.14
C ASP A 120 15.36 -10.60 -5.43
N LEU A 121 14.35 -9.99 -4.83
CA LEU A 121 13.27 -10.71 -4.15
C LEU A 121 12.42 -11.52 -5.14
N LEU A 122 12.19 -10.99 -6.35
CA LEU A 122 11.48 -11.70 -7.41
C LEU A 122 12.20 -12.96 -7.85
N GLU A 123 13.52 -12.99 -7.78
CA GLU A 123 14.33 -14.18 -8.14
C GLU A 123 14.46 -15.19 -7.00
N GLN A 124 14.57 -14.73 -5.75
CA GLN A 124 14.99 -15.55 -4.61
C GLN A 124 13.83 -16.09 -3.77
N VAL A 125 12.66 -15.47 -3.82
CA VAL A 125 11.53 -15.84 -2.96
C VAL A 125 10.52 -16.68 -3.75
N ASP A 126 10.10 -17.79 -3.18
CA ASP A 126 9.08 -18.67 -3.74
C ASP A 126 7.97 -18.95 -2.70
N CYS A 127 7.25 -17.89 -2.33
CA CYS A 127 6.07 -18.00 -1.46
C CYS A 127 5.07 -16.89 -1.80
N ALA A 128 3.79 -17.19 -1.73
CA ALA A 128 2.71 -16.21 -1.93
C ALA A 128 1.98 -15.92 -0.62
N ALA A 129 1.26 -14.80 -0.57
CA ALA A 129 0.39 -14.52 0.55
C ALA A 129 -0.70 -15.60 0.67
N PRO A 130 -1.06 -16.02 1.90
CA PRO A 130 -2.10 -17.04 2.10
C PRO A 130 -3.41 -16.63 1.43
N ALA A 131 -4.01 -17.54 0.64
CA ALA A 131 -5.21 -17.26 -0.14
C ALA A 131 -6.39 -16.78 0.74
N GLU A 132 -6.53 -17.34 1.93
CA GLU A 132 -7.56 -16.95 2.90
C GLU A 132 -7.38 -15.49 3.36
N TRP A 133 -6.12 -15.06 3.58
CA TRP A 133 -5.82 -13.69 3.92
C TRP A 133 -6.16 -12.74 2.77
N VAL A 134 -5.72 -13.08 1.56
CA VAL A 134 -6.00 -12.29 0.36
C VAL A 134 -7.51 -12.13 0.16
N GLN A 135 -8.26 -13.21 0.27
CA GLN A 135 -9.73 -13.19 0.15
C GLN A 135 -10.35 -12.30 1.24
N ALA A 136 -9.94 -12.46 2.50
CA ALA A 136 -10.49 -11.70 3.61
C ALA A 136 -10.31 -10.17 3.44
N VAL A 137 -9.15 -9.72 2.95
CA VAL A 137 -8.89 -8.28 2.77
C VAL A 137 -9.55 -7.73 1.50
N THR A 138 -9.67 -8.51 0.44
CA THR A 138 -10.38 -8.10 -0.78
C THR A 138 -11.89 -8.04 -0.58
N ASP A 139 -12.49 -8.99 0.14
CA ASP A 139 -13.90 -8.93 0.56
C ASP A 139 -14.17 -7.70 1.44
N ARG A 140 -13.22 -7.37 2.30
CA ARG A 140 -13.28 -6.16 3.12
C ARG A 140 -13.28 -4.91 2.25
N LYS A 141 -12.42 -4.83 1.23
CA LYS A 141 -12.41 -3.73 0.26
C LYS A 141 -13.78 -3.54 -0.37
N GLN A 142 -14.42 -4.61 -0.82
CA GLN A 142 -15.77 -4.56 -1.41
C GLN A 142 -16.84 -4.06 -0.43
N ARG A 143 -16.81 -4.54 0.81
CA ARG A 143 -17.76 -4.10 1.87
C ARG A 143 -17.65 -2.63 2.22
N TYR A 144 -16.46 -2.04 2.09
CA TYR A 144 -16.21 -0.62 2.33
C TYR A 144 -16.21 0.23 1.04
N ALA A 145 -16.59 -0.36 -0.11
CA ALA A 145 -16.74 0.42 -1.33
C ALA A 145 -17.70 1.58 -1.10
N ALA A 146 -17.32 2.75 -1.58
CA ALA A 146 -18.13 3.96 -1.40
C ALA A 146 -19.51 3.75 -2.02
N LYS A 147 -20.55 3.94 -1.22
CA LYS A 147 -21.91 3.97 -1.75
C LYS A 147 -22.10 5.26 -2.56
N PRO A 148 -22.78 5.18 -3.71
CA PRO A 148 -23.13 6.39 -4.46
C PRO A 148 -23.87 7.37 -3.54
N ILE A 149 -23.45 8.62 -3.57
CA ILE A 149 -24.16 9.70 -2.89
C ILE A 149 -25.21 10.24 -3.88
N PRO A 150 -26.50 10.31 -3.51
CA PRO A 150 -27.51 10.85 -4.39
C PRO A 150 -27.15 12.29 -4.82
N PRO A 151 -27.36 12.64 -6.09
CA PRO A 151 -27.12 14.00 -6.54
C PRO A 151 -28.08 14.98 -5.84
N VAL A 152 -27.56 16.12 -5.45
CA VAL A 152 -28.35 17.23 -4.91
C VAL A 152 -28.39 18.33 -5.97
N GLU A 153 -29.58 18.79 -6.31
CA GLU A 153 -29.76 19.84 -7.33
C GLU A 153 -28.98 21.12 -6.96
N GLY A 154 -28.25 21.67 -7.93
CA GLY A 154 -27.42 22.87 -7.73
C GLY A 154 -26.05 22.60 -7.04
N TYR A 155 -25.74 21.37 -6.68
CA TYR A 155 -24.46 21.04 -6.04
C TYR A 155 -23.70 19.96 -6.79
N VAL A 156 -22.37 20.09 -6.83
CA VAL A 156 -21.47 19.06 -7.34
C VAL A 156 -20.92 18.26 -6.16
N GLU A 157 -21.27 16.97 -6.08
CA GLU A 157 -20.73 16.08 -5.06
C GLU A 157 -19.26 15.73 -5.44
N PRO A 158 -18.25 16.10 -4.60
CA PRO A 158 -16.84 16.05 -4.98
C PRO A 158 -16.34 14.63 -5.36
N LYS A 159 -16.79 13.59 -4.66
CA LYS A 159 -16.37 12.21 -4.95
C LYS A 159 -16.91 11.74 -6.28
N THR A 160 -18.18 11.98 -6.55
CA THR A 160 -18.82 11.65 -7.83
C THR A 160 -18.17 12.40 -8.98
N PHE A 161 -17.85 13.69 -8.77
CA PHE A 161 -17.10 14.47 -9.75
C PHE A 161 -15.73 13.85 -10.05
N MET A 162 -14.96 13.53 -9.02
CA MET A 162 -13.62 12.93 -9.20
C MET A 162 -13.68 11.56 -9.87
N HIS A 163 -14.66 10.72 -9.52
CA HIS A 163 -14.86 9.44 -10.21
C HIS A 163 -15.22 9.62 -11.69
N THR A 164 -16.11 10.57 -11.98
CA THR A 164 -16.50 10.86 -13.36
C THR A 164 -15.33 11.42 -14.17
N LEU A 165 -14.53 12.29 -13.57
CA LEU A 165 -13.34 12.85 -14.18
C LEU A 165 -12.33 11.74 -14.48
N SER A 166 -12.00 10.92 -13.49
CA SER A 166 -11.06 9.81 -13.62
C SER A 166 -11.48 8.82 -14.72
N ALA A 167 -12.78 8.53 -14.84
CA ALA A 167 -13.28 7.63 -15.87
C ALA A 167 -13.18 8.21 -17.30
N ARG A 168 -12.97 9.53 -17.43
CA ARG A 168 -12.81 10.22 -18.73
C ARG A 168 -11.36 10.51 -19.08
N MET A 169 -10.46 10.39 -18.11
CA MET A 169 -9.02 10.55 -18.36
C MET A 169 -8.46 9.23 -18.90
N ALA A 170 -7.48 9.34 -19.79
CA ALA A 170 -6.73 8.17 -20.23
C ALA A 170 -5.98 7.58 -19.01
N PRO A 171 -5.86 6.26 -18.90
CA PRO A 171 -4.92 5.66 -17.97
C PRO A 171 -3.51 6.08 -18.36
N ASP A 172 -2.75 6.57 -17.40
CA ASP A 172 -1.34 6.94 -17.58
C ASP A 172 -0.47 5.72 -17.79
#